data_62ba61860ce6a361fbe1d46f38443399
#
_entry.id   62ba61860ce6a361fbe1d46f38443399
#
_cell.length_a   1.000
_cell.length_b   1.000
_cell.length_c   1.000
_cell.angle_alpha   90.00
_cell.angle_beta   90.00
_cell.angle_gamma   90.00
#
_symmetry.space_group_name_H-M   'P 1'
#
loop_
_entity.id
_entity.type
_entity.pdbx_description
1 polymer ?
#
loop_
_entity_poly.entity_id
_entity_poly.type
_entity_poly.pdbx_seq_one_letter_code
_entity_poly.pdbx_strand_id
1 'polypeptide(L)'
;MKTKIYFWTILLACILFAGCSSQEKPESTGTKEQAQETTTAVNNESEKDLAESDAKLQLMENKKIGKYLTDAKGMALYFFAKDQPNTSNCSGDCLENWPAFYSEDFAVPEGFNKEDFGTITRADTGEKQTTYKGYPLYYFVKDGASGDVKGQGVKDVWFIVNSETSFAQ
;
A
#
# COMPACT_ATOMS: atom_id res chain seq x y z
N MET A 1 -26.61 32.19 25.01
CA MET A 1 -27.72 32.74 24.22
C MET A 1 -27.84 31.98 22.91
N LYS A 2 -29.03 31.35 22.77
CA LYS A 2 -29.70 30.87 21.53
C LYS A 2 -29.03 29.76 20.70
N THR A 3 -29.35 28.55 21.09
CA THR A 3 -29.53 27.32 20.32
C THR A 3 -30.35 27.55 19.05
N LYS A 4 -29.93 27.02 17.92
CA LYS A 4 -30.81 26.73 16.79
C LYS A 4 -30.61 25.26 16.36
N ILE A 5 -31.59 24.48 16.76
CA ILE A 5 -31.84 23.12 16.36
C ILE A 5 -32.60 23.18 15.03
N TYR A 6 -32.07 22.59 13.97
CA TYR A 6 -32.82 22.33 12.76
C TYR A 6 -33.12 20.82 12.66
N PHE A 7 -34.37 20.50 13.00
CA PHE A 7 -35.00 19.25 12.62
C PHE A 7 -35.25 19.27 11.11
N TRP A 8 -34.75 18.29 10.41
CA TRP A 8 -35.21 17.99 9.06
C TRP A 8 -35.66 16.54 8.99
N THR A 9 -36.96 16.38 9.07
CA THR A 9 -37.69 15.15 8.78
C THR A 9 -37.93 15.09 7.28
N ILE A 10 -37.50 14.05 6.61
CA ILE A 10 -37.92 13.65 5.27
C ILE A 10 -37.96 12.12 5.23
N LEU A 11 -39.12 11.61 5.33
CA LEU A 11 -40.09 11.03 4.41
C LEU A 11 -39.60 9.80 3.64
N LEU A 12 -40.13 8.69 4.11
CA LEU A 12 -40.10 7.33 3.61
C LEU A 12 -40.85 7.22 2.27
N ALA A 13 -40.21 6.64 1.26
CA ALA A 13 -40.91 6.17 0.07
C ALA A 13 -40.48 4.75 -0.26
N CYS A 14 -41.33 3.80 0.09
CA CYS A 14 -41.28 2.41 -0.36
C CYS A 14 -41.70 2.33 -1.83
N ILE A 15 -40.92 1.69 -2.66
CA ILE A 15 -41.36 1.16 -3.94
C ILE A 15 -41.06 -0.33 -3.98
N LEU A 16 -42.10 -1.13 -3.85
CA LEU A 16 -42.12 -2.55 -4.09
C LEU A 16 -42.32 -2.77 -5.62
N PHE A 17 -41.41 -3.49 -6.23
CA PHE A 17 -41.67 -4.16 -7.50
C PHE A 17 -41.51 -5.67 -7.32
N ALA A 18 -42.63 -6.33 -7.24
CA ALA A 18 -42.79 -7.76 -7.47
C ALA A 18 -43.04 -8.00 -8.96
N GLY A 19 -42.37 -8.95 -9.54
CA GLY A 19 -42.56 -9.36 -10.92
C GLY A 19 -42.06 -10.78 -11.12
N CYS A 20 -42.99 -11.69 -11.23
CA CYS A 20 -42.99 -13.13 -11.25
C CYS A 20 -42.59 -13.74 -12.60
N SER A 21 -42.06 -14.98 -12.53
CA SER A 21 -42.39 -16.15 -13.39
C SER A 21 -41.95 -16.15 -14.86
N SER A 22 -41.33 -17.19 -15.43
CA SER A 22 -41.78 -18.57 -15.57
C SER A 22 -40.67 -19.45 -16.17
N GLN A 23 -40.74 -20.72 -15.81
CA GLN A 23 -40.15 -21.89 -16.42
C GLN A 23 -40.42 -22.02 -17.90
N GLU A 24 -39.47 -22.62 -18.63
CA GLU A 24 -39.73 -23.83 -19.43
C GLU A 24 -38.43 -24.44 -19.96
N LYS A 25 -38.31 -25.74 -19.73
CA LYS A 25 -37.41 -26.69 -20.37
C LYS A 25 -38.17 -27.34 -21.51
N PRO A 26 -37.53 -27.64 -22.66
CA PRO A 26 -37.48 -29.04 -23.01
C PRO A 26 -36.10 -29.57 -23.48
N GLU A 27 -35.94 -30.81 -23.19
CA GLU A 27 -34.98 -31.81 -23.58
C GLU A 27 -35.09 -32.15 -25.09
N SER A 28 -33.99 -32.37 -25.78
CA SER A 28 -33.78 -33.52 -26.69
C SER A 28 -32.40 -33.57 -27.32
N THR A 29 -31.66 -34.63 -26.98
CA THR A 29 -30.97 -35.63 -27.83
C THR A 29 -29.96 -35.16 -28.89
N GLY A 30 -28.70 -35.50 -28.64
CA GLY A 30 -27.85 -36.37 -29.48
C GLY A 30 -27.12 -35.74 -30.64
N THR A 31 -25.81 -35.78 -30.58
CA THR A 31 -24.94 -36.54 -31.48
C THR A 31 -23.46 -36.21 -31.12
N LYS A 32 -22.70 -37.29 -31.01
CA LYS A 32 -21.24 -37.31 -30.87
C LYS A 32 -20.60 -36.73 -32.12
N GLU A 33 -19.59 -35.89 -31.96
CA GLU A 33 -18.41 -35.95 -32.82
C GLU A 33 -17.17 -35.37 -32.08
N GLN A 34 -16.11 -36.01 -32.34
CA GLN A 34 -14.83 -36.14 -31.71
C GLN A 34 -13.87 -35.06 -32.23
N ALA A 35 -12.88 -34.72 -31.39
CA ALA A 35 -11.56 -34.26 -31.72
C ALA A 35 -11.35 -32.74 -31.68
N GLN A 36 -10.64 -32.21 -30.78
CA GLN A 36 -9.20 -32.02 -30.92
C GLN A 36 -8.72 -31.17 -29.69
N GLU A 37 -7.99 -31.83 -28.90
CA GLU A 37 -7.16 -31.26 -27.85
C GLU A 37 -6.17 -30.28 -28.50
N THR A 38 -6.33 -29.00 -28.27
CA THR A 38 -5.26 -28.03 -28.47
C THR A 38 -4.94 -27.45 -27.08
N THR A 39 -3.98 -28.06 -26.46
CA THR A 39 -3.28 -27.53 -25.29
C THR A 39 -2.61 -26.23 -25.70
N THR A 40 -3.28 -25.12 -25.44
CA THR A 40 -2.60 -23.83 -25.42
C THR A 40 -2.01 -23.70 -24.03
N ALA A 41 -0.71 -23.98 -23.95
CA ALA A 41 0.09 -23.58 -22.81
C ALA A 41 0.03 -22.05 -22.73
N VAL A 42 -0.83 -21.54 -21.87
CA VAL A 42 -0.82 -20.13 -21.48
C VAL A 42 0.39 -19.95 -20.58
N ASN A 43 1.37 -19.26 -21.11
CA ASN A 43 2.63 -18.94 -20.45
C ASN A 43 2.37 -18.32 -19.08
N ASN A 44 2.76 -19.06 -18.07
CA ASN A 44 2.70 -18.68 -16.65
C ASN A 44 3.83 -17.69 -16.26
N GLU A 45 4.47 -17.07 -17.27
CA GLU A 45 5.56 -16.11 -17.05
C GLU A 45 5.06 -14.68 -16.77
N SER A 46 3.85 -14.35 -17.25
CA SER A 46 3.34 -12.97 -17.11
C SER A 46 2.77 -12.66 -15.71
N GLU A 47 2.28 -13.67 -14.98
CA GLU A 47 1.79 -13.46 -13.59
C GLU A 47 2.93 -13.42 -12.58
N LYS A 48 4.04 -14.11 -12.84
CA LYS A 48 5.21 -14.09 -11.97
C LYS A 48 5.96 -12.75 -12.06
N ASP A 49 6.08 -12.17 -13.25
CA ASP A 49 6.71 -10.86 -13.43
C ASP A 49 5.90 -9.71 -12.83
N LEU A 50 4.57 -9.80 -12.83
CA LEU A 50 3.71 -8.78 -12.20
C LEU A 50 3.76 -8.86 -10.66
N ALA A 51 3.83 -10.06 -10.08
CA ALA A 51 3.98 -10.24 -8.63
C ALA A 51 5.38 -9.84 -8.14
N GLU A 52 6.43 -10.01 -8.96
CA GLU A 52 7.80 -9.64 -8.62
C GLU A 52 8.03 -8.13 -8.75
N SER A 53 7.26 -7.42 -9.60
CA SER A 53 7.35 -5.96 -9.72
C SER A 53 6.74 -5.22 -8.53
N ASP A 54 5.69 -5.76 -7.92
CA ASP A 54 5.02 -5.16 -6.75
C ASP A 54 5.79 -5.41 -5.43
N ALA A 55 6.73 -6.35 -5.41
CA ALA A 55 7.53 -6.71 -4.24
C ALA A 55 8.97 -6.16 -4.29
N LYS A 56 9.23 -5.07 -5.02
CA LYS A 56 10.59 -4.52 -5.17
C LYS A 56 10.67 -3.09 -4.66
N LEU A 57 11.56 -2.84 -3.71
CA LEU A 57 11.97 -1.47 -3.39
C LEU A 57 12.89 -0.94 -4.49
N GLN A 58 12.81 0.35 -4.77
CA GLN A 58 13.54 1.00 -5.85
C GLN A 58 14.31 2.22 -5.36
N LEU A 59 15.27 2.66 -6.17
CA LEU A 59 15.89 3.97 -6.00
C LEU A 59 15.34 4.92 -7.05
N MET A 60 14.91 6.06 -6.57
CA MET A 60 14.68 7.22 -7.41
C MET A 60 15.71 8.30 -7.12
N GLU A 61 15.84 9.27 -8.00
CA GLU A 61 16.79 10.37 -7.84
C GLU A 61 16.08 11.73 -7.95
N ASN A 62 16.41 12.60 -7.02
CA ASN A 62 15.96 13.99 -7.03
C ASN A 62 17.18 14.89 -7.00
N LYS A 63 17.20 15.94 -7.83
CA LYS A 63 18.35 16.85 -7.97
C LYS A 63 18.79 17.53 -6.66
N LYS A 64 17.88 17.66 -5.70
CA LYS A 64 18.16 18.33 -4.40
C LYS A 64 18.51 17.35 -3.28
N ILE A 65 17.99 16.12 -3.36
CA ILE A 65 18.05 15.12 -2.29
C ILE A 65 19.06 14.01 -2.63
N GLY A 66 19.35 13.82 -3.92
CA GLY A 66 20.11 12.68 -4.41
C GLY A 66 19.22 11.43 -4.57
N LYS A 67 19.85 10.26 -4.47
CA LYS A 67 19.15 8.97 -4.57
C LYS A 67 18.44 8.65 -3.25
N TYR A 68 17.23 8.13 -3.35
CA TYR A 68 16.39 7.81 -2.20
C TYR A 68 15.53 6.56 -2.43
N LEU A 69 15.09 5.95 -1.35
CA LEU A 69 14.33 4.70 -1.34
C LEU A 69 12.85 4.98 -1.62
N THR A 70 12.27 4.16 -2.48
CA THR A 70 10.84 4.16 -2.78
C THR A 70 10.28 2.74 -2.76
N ASP A 71 8.97 2.62 -2.71
CA ASP A 71 8.29 1.38 -3.04
C ASP A 71 8.31 1.10 -4.56
N ALA A 72 7.71 -0.02 -4.99
CA ALA A 72 7.61 -0.42 -6.40
C ALA A 72 6.82 0.57 -7.27
N LYS A 73 5.99 1.42 -6.68
CA LYS A 73 5.21 2.46 -7.36
C LYS A 73 5.93 3.81 -7.43
N GLY A 74 7.15 3.88 -6.89
CA GLY A 74 7.94 5.11 -6.83
C GLY A 74 7.49 6.08 -5.74
N MET A 75 6.74 5.62 -4.75
CA MET A 75 6.36 6.42 -3.59
C MET A 75 7.51 6.47 -2.59
N ALA A 76 7.90 7.66 -2.18
CA ALA A 76 9.03 7.87 -1.28
C ALA A 76 8.79 7.25 0.10
N LEU A 77 9.84 6.66 0.68
CA LEU A 77 9.82 6.11 2.03
C LEU A 77 10.57 7.02 3.00
N TYR A 78 9.94 7.28 4.12
CA TYR A 78 10.42 8.20 5.15
C TYR A 78 10.63 7.50 6.48
N PHE A 79 11.45 8.10 7.32
CA PHE A 79 11.55 7.77 8.75
C PHE A 79 11.24 8.98 9.62
N PHE A 80 10.83 8.73 10.84
CA PHE A 80 10.55 9.72 11.86
C PHE A 80 11.72 9.79 12.85
N ALA A 81 12.38 10.94 12.94
CA ALA A 81 13.56 11.10 13.78
C ALA A 81 13.30 10.94 15.28
N LYS A 82 12.03 10.93 15.70
CA LYS A 82 11.66 10.69 17.10
C LYS A 82 11.29 9.24 17.40
N ASP A 83 11.31 8.36 16.38
CA ASP A 83 11.18 6.94 16.59
C ASP A 83 12.43 6.37 17.28
N GLN A 84 12.28 5.17 17.80
CA GLN A 84 13.38 4.41 18.39
C GLN A 84 13.49 3.06 17.66
N PRO A 85 14.63 2.39 17.76
CA PRO A 85 14.77 1.05 17.20
C PRO A 85 13.61 0.15 17.62
N ASN A 86 12.93 -0.42 16.62
CA ASN A 86 11.78 -1.30 16.77
C ASN A 86 10.54 -0.68 17.47
N THR A 87 10.49 0.64 17.55
CA THR A 87 9.40 1.35 18.22
C THR A 87 8.96 2.56 17.41
N SER A 88 7.69 2.61 17.03
CA SER A 88 7.08 3.78 16.41
C SER A 88 6.51 4.71 17.49
N ASN A 89 6.86 5.99 17.41
CA ASN A 89 6.29 7.07 18.22
C ASN A 89 5.28 7.92 17.42
N CYS A 90 4.99 7.54 16.18
CA CYS A 90 3.96 8.16 15.35
C CYS A 90 2.65 7.38 15.49
N SER A 91 1.67 7.93 16.21
CA SER A 91 0.34 7.32 16.46
C SER A 91 -0.79 8.32 16.28
N GLY A 92 -2.04 7.84 16.18
CA GLY A 92 -3.23 8.69 16.00
C GLY A 92 -3.11 9.59 14.77
N ASP A 93 -3.36 10.89 14.94
CA ASP A 93 -3.31 11.91 13.87
C ASP A 93 -1.98 11.94 13.10
N CYS A 94 -0.89 11.44 13.73
CA CYS A 94 0.38 11.29 13.05
C CYS A 94 0.28 10.28 11.92
N LEU A 95 -0.33 9.10 12.16
CA LEU A 95 -0.52 8.06 11.14
C LEU A 95 -1.46 8.48 10.01
N GLU A 96 -2.42 9.35 10.27
CA GLU A 96 -3.28 9.91 9.23
C GLU A 96 -2.47 10.69 8.19
N ASN A 97 -1.41 11.36 8.62
CA ASN A 97 -0.52 12.12 7.75
C ASN A 97 0.67 11.30 7.24
N TRP A 98 1.10 10.32 8.02
CA TRP A 98 2.25 9.46 7.77
C TRP A 98 1.88 7.98 7.88
N PRO A 99 1.17 7.42 6.89
CA PRO A 99 0.78 6.02 6.89
C PRO A 99 1.99 5.10 7.01
N ALA A 100 1.85 4.03 7.79
CA ALA A 100 2.88 3.03 7.94
C ALA A 100 3.14 2.30 6.61
N PHE A 101 4.40 2.12 6.25
CA PHE A 101 4.78 1.26 5.14
C PHE A 101 4.94 -0.17 5.64
N TYR A 102 4.31 -1.12 4.96
CA TYR A 102 4.52 -2.55 5.17
C TYR A 102 4.59 -3.30 3.85
N SER A 103 5.58 -4.17 3.76
CA SER A 103 5.67 -5.20 2.73
C SER A 103 6.21 -6.47 3.38
N GLU A 104 5.64 -7.62 3.08
CA GLU A 104 6.05 -8.90 3.67
C GLU A 104 7.34 -9.41 3.07
N ASP A 105 7.44 -9.35 1.76
CA ASP A 105 8.65 -9.71 1.03
C ASP A 105 8.93 -8.67 -0.05
N PHE A 106 10.22 -8.37 -0.26
CA PHE A 106 10.66 -7.43 -1.28
C PHE A 106 12.14 -7.62 -1.59
N ALA A 107 12.51 -7.34 -2.82
CA ALA A 107 13.90 -7.15 -3.21
C ALA A 107 14.35 -5.72 -2.85
N VAL A 108 15.61 -5.55 -2.48
CA VAL A 108 16.20 -4.23 -2.20
C VAL A 108 17.10 -3.77 -3.35
N PRO A 109 17.17 -2.46 -3.63
CA PRO A 109 18.03 -1.92 -4.66
C PRO A 109 19.50 -1.92 -4.25
N GLU A 110 20.38 -1.69 -5.23
CA GLU A 110 21.81 -1.55 -4.99
C GLU A 110 22.10 -0.48 -3.91
N GLY A 111 23.05 -0.78 -3.02
CA GLY A 111 23.43 0.07 -1.90
C GLY A 111 22.64 -0.18 -0.60
N PHE A 112 21.66 -1.09 -0.63
CA PHE A 112 20.93 -1.54 0.55
C PHE A 112 21.17 -3.02 0.82
N ASN A 113 21.27 -3.39 2.10
CA ASN A 113 21.32 -4.79 2.52
C ASN A 113 19.93 -5.23 2.96
N LYS A 114 19.47 -6.39 2.48
CA LYS A 114 18.17 -6.95 2.89
C LYS A 114 18.08 -7.16 4.40
N GLU A 115 19.20 -7.50 5.03
CA GLU A 115 19.31 -7.74 6.47
C GLU A 115 19.12 -6.48 7.34
N ASP A 116 19.26 -5.28 6.75
CA ASP A 116 18.97 -4.02 7.42
C ASP A 116 17.45 -3.76 7.55
N PHE A 117 16.64 -4.54 6.82
CA PHE A 117 15.20 -4.42 6.88
C PHE A 117 14.59 -5.46 7.81
N GLY A 118 13.59 -5.04 8.55
CA GLY A 118 12.84 -5.89 9.48
C GLY A 118 11.37 -5.53 9.50
N THR A 119 10.65 -6.13 10.44
CA THR A 119 9.22 -5.88 10.65
C THR A 119 8.96 -5.74 12.14
N ILE A 120 8.17 -4.76 12.52
CA ILE A 120 7.59 -4.63 13.85
C ILE A 120 6.09 -4.85 13.81
N THR A 121 5.53 -5.23 14.97
CA THR A 121 4.09 -5.10 15.22
C THR A 121 3.89 -3.82 16.02
N ARG A 122 3.12 -2.91 15.50
CA ARG A 122 2.83 -1.61 16.13
C ARG A 122 2.05 -1.80 17.43
N ALA A 123 2.46 -1.09 18.46
CA ALA A 123 1.80 -1.20 19.77
C ALA A 123 0.41 -0.52 19.82
N ASP A 124 0.19 0.47 18.95
CA ASP A 124 -1.04 1.26 18.90
C ASP A 124 -2.14 0.63 18.05
N THR A 125 -1.79 0.03 16.89
CA THR A 125 -2.76 -0.54 15.94
C THR A 125 -2.73 -2.06 15.86
N GLY A 126 -1.66 -2.71 16.31
CA GLY A 126 -1.42 -4.14 16.12
C GLY A 126 -1.02 -4.53 14.69
N GLU A 127 -0.90 -3.58 13.78
CA GLU A 127 -0.51 -3.81 12.39
C GLU A 127 1.00 -4.01 12.25
N LYS A 128 1.39 -4.71 11.19
CA LYS A 128 2.80 -4.85 10.83
C LYS A 128 3.32 -3.58 10.16
N GLN A 129 4.56 -3.25 10.41
CA GLN A 129 5.25 -2.13 9.76
C GLN A 129 6.70 -2.52 9.45
N THR A 130 7.15 -2.23 8.23
CA THR A 130 8.54 -2.45 7.82
C THR A 130 9.48 -1.45 8.49
N THR A 131 10.68 -1.91 8.84
CA THR A 131 11.75 -1.08 9.40
C THR A 131 12.99 -1.11 8.51
N TYR A 132 13.80 -0.05 8.58
CA TYR A 132 15.15 0.01 8.05
C TYR A 132 16.12 0.32 9.19
N LYS A 133 17.11 -0.56 9.41
CA LYS A 133 18.03 -0.51 10.58
C LYS A 133 17.29 -0.37 11.91
N GLY A 134 16.12 -1.04 12.01
CA GLY A 134 15.23 -0.99 13.15
C GLY A 134 14.27 0.18 13.18
N TYR A 135 14.44 1.22 12.37
CA TYR A 135 13.55 2.39 12.38
C TYR A 135 12.35 2.19 11.45
N PRO A 136 11.10 2.44 11.95
CA PRO A 136 9.87 2.30 11.18
C PRO A 136 9.85 3.17 9.92
N LEU A 137 9.28 2.64 8.84
CA LEU A 137 9.13 3.32 7.56
C LEU A 137 7.71 3.77 7.31
N TYR A 138 7.57 4.93 6.66
CA TYR A 138 6.30 5.60 6.43
C TYR A 138 6.19 6.15 5.03
N TYR A 139 4.94 6.36 4.60
CA TYR A 139 4.59 7.23 3.50
C TYR A 139 4.26 8.65 3.99
N PHE A 140 4.09 9.57 3.06
CA PHE A 140 3.53 10.89 3.34
C PHE A 140 2.30 11.13 2.47
N VAL A 141 1.14 11.43 3.08
CA VAL A 141 -0.15 11.56 2.35
C VAL A 141 -0.17 12.65 1.29
N LYS A 142 0.74 13.63 1.36
CA LYS A 142 0.84 14.70 0.35
C LYS A 142 1.73 14.34 -0.83
N ASP A 143 2.41 13.20 -0.79
CA ASP A 143 3.09 12.65 -1.95
C ASP A 143 2.03 11.93 -2.80
N GLY A 144 1.47 12.66 -3.77
CA GLY A 144 0.35 12.20 -4.58
C GLY A 144 0.77 11.49 -5.87
N ALA A 145 2.06 11.47 -6.19
CA ALA A 145 2.60 10.86 -7.40
C ALA A 145 4.00 10.29 -7.18
N SER A 146 4.37 9.31 -8.01
CA SER A 146 5.72 8.79 -8.07
C SER A 146 6.74 9.93 -8.24
N GLY A 147 7.78 9.91 -7.41
CA GLY A 147 8.82 10.94 -7.39
C GLY A 147 8.53 12.17 -6.53
N ASP A 148 7.34 12.28 -5.97
CA ASP A 148 7.07 13.30 -4.95
C ASP A 148 7.93 13.03 -3.70
N VAL A 149 8.46 14.11 -3.13
CA VAL A 149 9.33 14.09 -1.93
C VAL A 149 8.98 15.24 -0.97
N LYS A 150 7.68 15.55 -0.88
CA LYS A 150 7.15 16.69 -0.11
C LYS A 150 7.27 16.50 1.40
N GLY A 151 7.52 15.26 1.83
CA GLY A 151 7.74 14.91 3.23
C GLY A 151 9.15 15.24 3.75
N GLN A 152 10.13 15.47 2.85
CA GLN A 152 11.50 15.74 3.25
C GLN A 152 11.63 17.01 4.09
N GLY A 153 12.18 16.88 5.30
CA GLY A 153 12.43 17.98 6.22
C GLY A 153 11.17 18.52 6.93
N VAL A 154 10.02 17.86 6.82
CA VAL A 154 8.79 18.32 7.49
C VAL A 154 8.99 18.34 9.00
N LYS A 155 8.78 19.54 9.60
CA LYS A 155 8.96 19.83 11.02
C LYS A 155 10.36 19.48 11.56
N ASP A 156 11.36 19.37 10.69
CA ASP A 156 12.74 18.98 11.01
C ASP A 156 12.85 17.62 11.75
N VAL A 157 11.87 16.74 11.53
CA VAL A 157 11.82 15.40 12.15
C VAL A 157 11.45 14.29 11.16
N TRP A 158 11.07 14.62 9.92
CA TRP A 158 10.73 13.65 8.89
C TRP A 158 11.74 13.71 7.76
N PHE A 159 12.36 12.59 7.46
CA PHE A 159 13.42 12.53 6.46
C PHE A 159 13.25 11.32 5.56
N ILE A 160 13.63 11.51 4.31
CA ILE A 160 13.62 10.44 3.32
C ILE A 160 14.75 9.45 3.60
N VAL A 161 14.52 8.19 3.28
CA VAL A 161 15.51 7.12 3.44
C VAL A 161 16.41 7.03 2.22
N ASN A 162 17.71 6.95 2.45
CA ASN A 162 18.74 6.63 1.44
C ASN A 162 19.75 5.63 2.01
N SER A 163 20.69 5.15 1.18
CA SER A 163 21.71 4.16 1.60
C SER A 163 22.67 4.70 2.66
N GLU A 164 22.80 6.03 2.78
CA GLU A 164 23.67 6.70 3.75
C GLU A 164 22.93 7.11 5.03
N THR A 165 21.61 6.82 5.11
CA THR A 165 20.80 7.15 6.28
C THR A 165 21.42 6.51 7.52
N SER A 166 21.80 7.37 8.47
CA SER A 166 22.24 7.01 9.80
C SER A 166 21.25 7.57 10.83
N PHE A 167 20.95 6.75 11.82
CA PHE A 167 20.05 7.16 12.89
C PHE A 167 20.90 7.55 14.10
N ALA A 168 20.61 8.71 14.71
CA ALA A 168 21.23 9.09 15.95
C ALA A 168 20.84 8.08 17.04
N GLN A 169 21.83 7.47 17.67
CA GLN A 169 21.64 6.59 18.82
C GLN A 169 21.57 7.41 20.10
#